data_15e9faebc68ba10a23f9e9299b4b9375
#
_entry.id   15e9faebc68ba10a23f9e9299b4b9375
#
_cell.length_a   1.000
_cell.length_b   1.000
_cell.length_c   1.000
_cell.angle_alpha   90.00
_cell.angle_beta   90.00
_cell.angle_gamma   90.00
#
_symmetry.space_group_name_H-M   'P 1'
#
loop_
_entity.id
_entity.type
_entity.pdbx_description
1 polymer ?
#
loop_
_entity_poly.entity_id
_entity_poly.type
_entity_poly.pdbx_seq_one_letter_code
_entity_poly.pdbx_strand_id
1 'polypeptide(L)'
;MESAQEKVDVFIRERVDSVPHLEALLLLFQTRPKVWSATDLGNRLYLTGEAAQKLLKDLVADRLIAQDDKGAGQYYYLSQPGVEGMDELLAAVEKVYRRETIRISTMIHAKASPALRDFARAFKFRKGPS
;
A
#
# COMPACT_ATOMS: atom_id res chain seq x y z
N MET A 1 -12.37 -0.54 -21.97
CA MET A 1 -12.80 -0.26 -20.58
C MET A 1 -12.12 -1.23 -19.64
N GLU A 2 -11.48 -0.70 -18.61
CA GLU A 2 -10.77 -1.57 -17.67
C GLU A 2 -11.76 -2.31 -16.76
N SER A 3 -11.49 -3.60 -16.56
CA SER A 3 -12.26 -4.37 -15.58
C SER A 3 -11.87 -3.95 -14.16
N ALA A 4 -12.69 -4.33 -13.18
CA ALA A 4 -12.37 -4.07 -11.78
C ALA A 4 -11.02 -4.70 -11.40
N GLN A 5 -10.77 -5.90 -11.88
CA GLN A 5 -9.52 -6.59 -11.59
C GLN A 5 -8.31 -5.89 -12.20
N GLU A 6 -8.46 -5.37 -13.41
CA GLU A 6 -7.38 -4.61 -14.05
C GLU A 6 -7.06 -3.35 -13.27
N LYS A 7 -8.09 -2.65 -12.78
CA LYS A 7 -7.88 -1.45 -11.94
C LYS A 7 -7.17 -1.79 -10.64
N VAL A 8 -7.52 -2.91 -10.03
CA VAL A 8 -6.85 -3.39 -8.83
C VAL A 8 -5.38 -3.67 -9.12
N ASP A 9 -5.10 -4.39 -10.20
CA ASP A 9 -3.72 -4.75 -10.56
C ASP A 9 -2.88 -3.51 -10.84
N VAL A 10 -3.44 -2.53 -11.54
CA VAL A 10 -2.74 -1.26 -11.80
C VAL A 10 -2.44 -0.54 -10.49
N PHE A 11 -3.42 -0.45 -9.59
CA PHE A 11 -3.22 0.19 -8.29
C PHE A 11 -2.10 -0.50 -7.52
N ILE A 12 -2.11 -1.82 -7.46
CA ILE A 12 -1.08 -2.58 -6.76
C ILE A 12 0.31 -2.28 -7.35
N ARG A 13 0.42 -2.33 -8.67
CA ARG A 13 1.71 -2.11 -9.32
C ARG A 13 2.22 -0.69 -9.12
N GLU A 14 1.35 0.29 -9.17
CA GLU A 14 1.77 1.68 -9.16
C GLU A 14 1.83 2.31 -7.79
N ARG A 15 1.02 1.83 -6.84
CA ARG A 15 0.83 2.52 -5.57
C ARG A 15 1.23 1.72 -4.35
N VAL A 16 1.52 0.43 -4.47
CA VAL A 16 1.79 -0.41 -3.31
C VAL A 16 3.23 -0.91 -3.35
N ASP A 17 4.02 -0.51 -2.36
CA ASP A 17 5.44 -0.84 -2.32
C ASP A 17 5.76 -2.19 -1.70
N SER A 18 4.95 -2.64 -0.75
CA SER A 18 5.18 -3.92 -0.08
C SER A 18 3.86 -4.47 0.43
N VAL A 19 3.88 -5.75 0.80
CA VAL A 19 2.70 -6.38 1.40
C VAL A 19 2.31 -5.68 2.71
N PRO A 20 3.25 -5.36 3.63
CA PRO A 20 2.87 -4.60 4.82
C PRO A 20 2.23 -3.25 4.51
N HIS A 21 2.67 -2.54 3.46
CA HIS A 21 2.01 -1.31 3.04
C HIS A 21 0.55 -1.57 2.65
N LEU A 22 0.31 -2.62 1.89
CA LEU A 22 -1.04 -2.97 1.49
C LEU A 22 -1.90 -3.36 2.68
N GLU A 23 -1.36 -4.20 3.56
CA GLU A 23 -2.11 -4.64 4.73
C GLU A 23 -2.45 -3.49 5.66
N ALA A 24 -1.52 -2.56 5.86
CA ALA A 24 -1.79 -1.39 6.68
C ALA A 24 -2.87 -0.51 6.05
N LEU A 25 -2.76 -0.26 4.76
CA LEU A 25 -3.75 0.55 4.06
C LEU A 25 -5.15 -0.05 4.17
N LEU A 26 -5.26 -1.35 3.93
CA LEU A 26 -6.55 -2.03 4.00
C LEU A 26 -7.08 -2.08 5.43
N LEU A 27 -6.20 -2.24 6.42
CA LEU A 27 -6.61 -2.24 7.82
C LEU A 27 -7.20 -0.87 8.21
N LEU A 28 -6.53 0.22 7.85
CA LEU A 28 -7.04 1.53 8.13
C LEU A 28 -8.36 1.79 7.40
N PHE A 29 -8.44 1.34 6.16
CA PHE A 29 -9.67 1.45 5.38
C PHE A 29 -10.82 0.68 6.02
N GLN A 30 -10.59 -0.55 6.41
CA GLN A 30 -11.61 -1.42 7.01
C GLN A 30 -12.09 -0.93 8.37
N THR A 31 -11.20 -0.33 9.14
CA THR A 31 -11.52 0.09 10.50
C THR A 31 -11.89 1.56 10.60
N ARG A 32 -11.97 2.24 9.46
CA ARG A 32 -12.32 3.66 9.46
C ARG A 32 -13.64 3.90 10.21
N PRO A 33 -13.78 4.96 10.96
CA PRO A 33 -12.86 6.11 11.10
C PRO A 33 -11.81 5.96 12.21
N LYS A 34 -11.46 4.75 12.59
CA LYS A 34 -10.51 4.54 13.69
C LYS A 34 -9.14 5.14 13.38
N VAL A 35 -8.54 5.74 14.40
CA VAL A 35 -7.21 6.33 14.33
C VAL A 35 -6.20 5.33 14.89
N TRP A 36 -5.06 5.19 14.21
CA TRP A 36 -4.02 4.22 14.59
C TRP A 36 -2.71 4.93 14.90
N SER A 37 -2.04 4.47 15.96
CA SER A 37 -0.65 4.85 16.20
C SER A 37 0.27 3.85 15.54
N ALA A 38 1.56 4.22 15.40
CA ALA A 38 2.54 3.28 14.87
C ALA A 38 2.68 2.05 15.77
N THR A 39 2.63 2.27 17.09
CA THR A 39 2.72 1.17 18.06
C THR A 39 1.57 0.18 17.88
N ASP A 40 0.34 0.70 17.80
CA ASP A 40 -0.83 -0.16 17.64
C ASP A 40 -0.79 -0.91 16.31
N LEU A 41 -0.40 -0.22 15.25
CA LEU A 41 -0.30 -0.85 13.95
C LEU A 41 0.78 -1.94 13.95
N GLY A 42 1.93 -1.63 14.56
CA GLY A 42 3.02 -2.60 14.66
C GLY A 42 2.59 -3.86 15.40
N ASN A 43 1.87 -3.68 16.51
CA ASN A 43 1.35 -4.83 17.27
C ASN A 43 0.38 -5.65 16.43
N ARG A 44 -0.44 -5.01 15.66
CA ARG A 44 -1.45 -5.69 14.83
C ARG A 44 -0.82 -6.45 13.67
N LEU A 45 0.21 -5.89 13.06
CA LEU A 45 0.83 -6.46 11.85
C LEU A 45 2.17 -7.14 12.13
N TYR A 46 2.54 -7.26 13.41
CA TYR A 46 3.80 -7.92 13.82
C TYR A 46 5.01 -7.20 13.26
N LEU A 47 4.98 -5.87 13.31
CA LEU A 47 6.09 -5.00 12.90
C LEU A 47 6.66 -4.29 14.09
N THR A 48 7.95 -3.91 14.02
CA THR A 48 8.53 -3.03 15.02
C THR A 48 7.85 -1.67 14.93
N GLY A 49 7.89 -0.91 16.02
CA GLY A 49 7.33 0.45 16.00
C GLY A 49 7.99 1.32 14.95
N GLU A 50 9.29 1.15 14.77
CA GLU A 50 10.06 1.90 13.78
C GLU A 50 9.62 1.56 12.35
N ALA A 51 9.46 0.28 12.06
CA ALA A 51 8.99 -0.15 10.75
C ALA A 51 7.56 0.33 10.47
N ALA A 52 6.69 0.24 11.49
CA ALA A 52 5.32 0.72 11.35
C ALA A 52 5.28 2.23 11.11
N GLN A 53 6.13 2.98 11.82
CA GLN A 53 6.22 4.43 11.65
C GLN A 53 6.61 4.81 10.23
N LYS A 54 7.65 4.16 9.72
CA LYS A 54 8.11 4.42 8.36
C LYS A 54 7.03 4.10 7.33
N LEU A 55 6.38 2.98 7.51
CA LEU A 55 5.32 2.53 6.62
C LEU A 55 4.16 3.52 6.59
N LEU A 56 3.74 4.00 7.76
CA LEU A 56 2.65 4.97 7.85
C LEU A 56 3.05 6.29 7.19
N LYS A 57 4.28 6.73 7.38
CA LYS A 57 4.78 7.95 6.72
C LYS A 57 4.79 7.80 5.21
N ASP A 58 5.16 6.61 4.71
CA ASP A 58 5.13 6.35 3.28
C ASP A 58 3.70 6.47 2.73
N LEU A 59 2.73 5.91 3.44
CA LEU A 59 1.34 5.97 3.01
C LEU A 59 0.78 7.39 3.02
N VAL A 60 1.21 8.22 4.00
CA VAL A 60 0.82 9.62 4.03
C VAL A 60 1.44 10.37 2.85
N ALA A 61 2.72 10.12 2.57
CA ALA A 61 3.40 10.75 1.45
C ALA A 61 2.74 10.40 0.12
N ASP A 62 2.22 9.18 0.00
CA ASP A 62 1.53 8.73 -1.20
C ASP A 62 0.07 9.19 -1.23
N ARG A 63 -0.37 9.92 -0.23
CA ARG A 63 -1.74 10.46 -0.12
C ARG A 63 -2.81 9.38 -0.05
N LEU A 64 -2.44 8.23 0.52
CA LEU A 64 -3.38 7.13 0.69
C LEU A 64 -4.06 7.14 2.05
N ILE A 65 -3.40 7.72 3.06
CA ILE A 65 -3.96 7.91 4.39
C ILE A 65 -3.65 9.32 4.87
N ALA A 66 -4.28 9.69 5.99
CA ALA A 66 -4.08 11.01 6.57
C ALA A 66 -3.41 10.90 7.94
N GLN A 67 -2.75 11.96 8.34
CA GLN A 67 -2.15 12.08 9.66
C GLN A 67 -2.92 13.13 10.45
N ASP A 68 -3.17 12.84 11.73
CA ASP A 68 -3.87 13.77 12.60
C ASP A 68 -2.90 14.87 13.02
N ASP A 69 -3.22 16.11 12.67
CA ASP A 69 -2.38 17.27 12.98
C ASP A 69 -2.30 17.54 14.48
N LYS A 70 -3.34 17.18 15.23
CA LYS A 70 -3.42 17.47 16.65
C LYS A 70 -2.73 16.43 17.52
N GLY A 71 -2.60 15.21 17.01
CA GLY A 71 -1.97 14.14 17.73
C GLY A 71 -0.80 13.58 16.93
N ALA A 72 0.42 13.99 17.28
CA ALA A 72 1.59 13.48 16.58
C ALA A 72 1.58 11.95 16.62
N GLY A 73 1.78 11.34 15.46
CA GLY A 73 1.86 9.89 15.35
C GLY A 73 0.52 9.18 15.28
N GLN A 74 -0.55 9.87 14.90
CA GLN A 74 -1.86 9.26 14.70
C GLN A 74 -2.26 9.31 13.24
N TYR A 75 -2.76 8.19 12.73
CA TYR A 75 -3.02 8.00 11.31
C TYR A 75 -4.39 7.37 11.09
N TYR A 76 -5.03 7.73 10.00
CA TYR A 76 -6.36 7.20 9.69
C TYR A 76 -6.62 7.25 8.20
N TYR A 77 -7.56 6.41 7.74
CA TYR A 77 -8.01 6.48 6.36
C TYR A 77 -9.16 7.49 6.28
N LEU A 78 -8.99 8.48 5.43
CA LEU A 78 -10.03 9.49 5.22
C LEU A 78 -10.78 9.17 3.94
N SER A 79 -12.07 8.84 4.08
CA SER A 79 -12.93 8.67 2.91
C SER A 79 -12.99 9.97 2.14
N GLN A 80 -12.76 9.90 0.84
CA GLN A 80 -12.71 11.08 -0.01
C GLN A 80 -13.74 10.93 -1.13
N PRO A 81 -14.99 11.29 -0.87
CA PRO A 81 -16.06 11.11 -1.87
C PRO A 81 -15.83 11.92 -3.14
N GLY A 82 -14.99 12.95 -3.08
CA GLY A 82 -14.64 13.73 -4.26
C GLY A 82 -13.48 13.18 -5.05
N VAL A 83 -12.78 12.18 -4.53
CA VAL A 83 -11.67 11.54 -5.24
C VAL A 83 -12.21 10.26 -5.84
N GLU A 84 -12.40 10.31 -7.13
CA GLU A 84 -13.12 9.33 -7.93
C GLU A 84 -12.86 7.88 -7.57
N GLY A 85 -13.84 7.29 -6.88
CA GLY A 85 -13.87 5.84 -6.70
C GLY A 85 -12.80 5.25 -5.80
N MET A 86 -12.07 6.05 -5.00
CA MET A 86 -11.02 5.49 -4.15
C MET A 86 -11.57 4.49 -3.14
N ASP A 87 -12.70 4.82 -2.51
CA ASP A 87 -13.32 3.88 -1.56
C ASP A 87 -13.76 2.59 -2.26
N GLU A 88 -14.35 2.71 -3.44
CA GLU A 88 -14.74 1.54 -4.22
C GLU A 88 -13.54 0.75 -4.69
N LEU A 89 -12.48 1.44 -5.08
CA LEU A 89 -11.26 0.79 -5.52
C LEU A 89 -10.63 -0.02 -4.38
N LEU A 90 -10.54 0.57 -3.19
CA LEU A 90 -9.96 -0.14 -2.04
C LEU A 90 -10.83 -1.30 -1.60
N ALA A 91 -12.14 -1.19 -1.71
CA ALA A 91 -13.03 -2.32 -1.45
C ALA A 91 -12.77 -3.46 -2.44
N ALA A 92 -12.54 -3.12 -3.70
CA ALA A 92 -12.21 -4.13 -4.71
C ALA A 92 -10.82 -4.72 -4.47
N VAL A 93 -9.84 -3.90 -4.08
CA VAL A 93 -8.49 -4.35 -3.75
C VAL A 93 -8.55 -5.36 -2.60
N GLU A 94 -9.31 -5.05 -1.55
CA GLU A 94 -9.46 -5.97 -0.42
C GLU A 94 -10.04 -7.30 -0.86
N LYS A 95 -11.08 -7.27 -1.66
CA LYS A 95 -11.74 -8.47 -2.15
C LYS A 95 -10.79 -9.34 -2.97
N VAL A 96 -10.07 -8.72 -3.89
CA VAL A 96 -9.12 -9.43 -4.75
C VAL A 96 -7.96 -9.97 -3.90
N TYR A 97 -7.44 -9.17 -2.99
CA TYR A 97 -6.33 -9.60 -2.14
C TYR A 97 -6.71 -10.82 -1.29
N ARG A 98 -7.90 -10.81 -0.69
CA ARG A 98 -8.36 -11.95 0.11
C ARG A 98 -8.52 -13.20 -0.73
N ARG A 99 -8.99 -13.05 -1.95
CA ARG A 99 -9.25 -14.18 -2.83
C ARG A 99 -7.99 -14.69 -3.51
N GLU A 100 -7.07 -13.80 -3.82
CA GLU A 100 -5.87 -14.11 -4.58
C GLU A 100 -4.61 -13.62 -3.87
N THR A 101 -4.51 -13.91 -2.58
CA THR A 101 -3.42 -13.42 -1.73
C THR A 101 -2.05 -13.74 -2.30
N ILE A 102 -1.85 -14.98 -2.75
CA ILE A 102 -0.54 -15.40 -3.24
C ILE A 102 -0.18 -14.66 -4.53
N ARG A 103 -1.13 -14.51 -5.45
CA ARG A 103 -0.88 -13.79 -6.70
C ARG A 103 -0.50 -12.34 -6.43
N ILE A 104 -1.26 -11.67 -5.58
CA ILE A 104 -1.01 -10.25 -5.27
C ILE A 104 0.31 -10.10 -4.53
N SER A 105 0.56 -10.95 -3.55
CA SER A 105 1.82 -10.91 -2.79
C SER A 105 3.02 -11.15 -3.69
N THR A 106 2.92 -12.11 -4.61
CA THR A 106 3.98 -12.40 -5.56
C THR A 106 4.24 -11.19 -6.46
N MET A 107 3.18 -10.56 -6.94
CA MET A 107 3.30 -9.38 -7.79
C MET A 107 4.02 -8.23 -7.06
N ILE A 108 3.68 -8.02 -5.78
CA ILE A 108 4.31 -6.98 -4.98
C ILE A 108 5.78 -7.32 -4.72
N HIS A 109 6.06 -8.56 -4.29
CA HIS A 109 7.43 -8.97 -3.98
C HIS A 109 8.34 -8.91 -5.19
N ALA A 110 7.81 -9.25 -6.37
CA ALA A 110 8.60 -9.23 -7.59
C ALA A 110 9.15 -7.83 -7.90
N LYS A 111 8.32 -6.81 -7.69
CA LYS A 111 8.76 -5.43 -7.98
C LYS A 111 9.52 -4.80 -6.82
N ALA A 112 9.27 -5.25 -5.59
CA ALA A 112 9.83 -4.65 -4.39
C ALA A 112 11.18 -5.24 -3.99
N SER A 113 11.55 -6.39 -4.54
CA SER A 113 12.82 -7.04 -4.21
C SER A 113 13.99 -6.16 -4.61
N PRO A 114 14.89 -5.81 -3.67
CA PRO A 114 16.08 -5.02 -4.02
C PRO A 114 16.93 -5.70 -5.07
N ALA A 115 17.14 -7.01 -4.96
CA ALA A 115 17.91 -7.75 -5.93
C ALA A 115 17.29 -7.69 -7.32
N LEU A 116 15.98 -7.82 -7.38
CA LEU A 116 15.27 -7.75 -8.64
C LEU A 116 15.31 -6.34 -9.22
N ARG A 117 15.18 -5.33 -8.38
CA ARG A 117 15.29 -3.94 -8.82
C ARG A 117 16.67 -3.66 -9.37
N ASP A 118 17.71 -4.12 -8.69
CA ASP A 118 19.09 -3.93 -9.13
C ASP A 118 19.33 -4.65 -10.44
N PHE A 119 18.84 -5.86 -10.56
CA PHE A 119 18.95 -6.63 -11.79
C PHE A 119 18.24 -5.90 -12.94
N ALA A 120 17.02 -5.45 -12.72
CA ALA A 120 16.26 -4.76 -13.75
C ALA A 120 16.94 -3.46 -14.16
N ARG A 121 17.52 -2.74 -13.21
CA ARG A 121 18.24 -1.51 -13.49
C ARG A 121 19.49 -1.77 -14.32
N ALA A 122 20.27 -2.76 -13.94
CA ALA A 122 21.48 -3.13 -14.69
C ALA A 122 21.12 -3.56 -16.09
N PHE A 123 20.08 -4.35 -16.23
CA PHE A 123 19.61 -4.80 -17.53
C PHE A 123 19.17 -3.64 -18.42
N LYS A 124 18.46 -2.70 -17.81
CA LYS A 124 17.98 -1.51 -18.51
C LYS A 124 19.15 -0.65 -18.98
N PHE A 125 20.18 -0.52 -18.16
CA PHE A 125 21.38 0.23 -18.55
C PHE A 125 22.11 -0.43 -19.72
N ARG A 126 22.19 -1.75 -19.72
CA ARG A 126 22.82 -2.46 -20.82
C ARG A 126 22.07 -2.29 -22.12
N LYS A 127 20.75 -2.18 -22.04
CA LYS A 127 19.93 -1.98 -23.22
C LYS A 127 19.87 -0.53 -23.67
N GLY A 128 20.03 0.37 -22.73
CA GLY A 128 19.84 1.79 -22.98
C GLY A 128 20.71 2.33 -24.10
N PRO A 129 22.02 2.06 -24.09
CA PRO A 129 22.88 2.61 -25.11
C PRO A 129 22.85 1.85 -26.43
N SER A 130 22.23 0.72 -26.46
CA SER A 130 22.16 -0.06 -27.70
C SER A 130 20.94 0.28 -28.52
#